data_1a3c18f6f664376df557537cf5693d1f
#
_entry.id   1a3c18f6f664376df557537cf5693d1f
#
_cell.length_a   1.000
_cell.length_b   1.000
_cell.length_c   1.000
_cell.angle_alpha   90.00
_cell.angle_beta   90.00
_cell.angle_gamma   90.00
#
_symmetry.space_group_name_H-M   'P 1'
#
loop_
_entity.id
_entity.type
_entity.pdbx_description
1 polymer ?
#
loop_
_entity_poly.entity_id
_entity_poly.type
_entity_poly.pdbx_seq_one_letter_code
_entity_poly.pdbx_strand_id
1 'polypeptide(L)'
;VVLMAHQVPAQQKTAFGDEVGTLDGIIKAYYDVVTVKKGEKVNYLRDSCLHVPNALVGSAQKGKDGKVVLKLITLKQFHQASDAFLEKDGFWEAEIGRRVENFGSIYHVWSTYETRNSETGPVIERGINSIQLYFDGTRFWILSWVFDNETNGQRIPQKYLLKD
;
A
#
# COMPACT_ATOMS: atom_id res chain seq x y z
N VAL A 1 -4.17 -16.32 27.76
CA VAL A 1 -3.34 -16.06 26.58
C VAL A 1 -2.69 -14.69 26.80
N VAL A 2 -1.40 -14.68 27.18
CA VAL A 2 -0.63 -13.44 27.32
C VAL A 2 -0.23 -12.99 25.92
N LEU A 3 -0.93 -12.00 25.38
CA LEU A 3 -0.50 -11.28 24.18
C LEU A 3 0.75 -10.49 24.57
N MET A 4 1.92 -10.96 24.15
CA MET A 4 3.13 -10.15 24.21
C MET A 4 2.95 -8.98 23.26
N ALA A 5 2.78 -7.78 23.80
CA ALA A 5 2.85 -6.55 23.05
C ALA A 5 4.28 -6.42 22.50
N HIS A 6 4.46 -6.60 21.20
CA HIS A 6 5.72 -6.29 20.55
C HIS A 6 5.92 -4.78 20.60
N GLN A 7 6.76 -4.32 21.51
CA GLN A 7 7.19 -2.93 21.52
C GLN A 7 8.05 -2.69 20.27
N VAL A 8 7.56 -1.85 19.37
CA VAL A 8 8.33 -1.39 18.22
C VAL A 8 9.48 -0.52 18.75
N PRO A 9 10.73 -0.77 18.35
CA PRO A 9 11.88 0.00 18.84
C PRO A 9 11.70 1.50 18.58
N ALA A 10 12.09 2.34 19.53
CA ALA A 10 11.97 3.81 19.47
C ALA A 10 12.61 4.42 18.20
N GLN A 11 13.58 3.75 17.60
CA GLN A 11 14.28 4.15 16.39
C GLN A 11 13.40 4.14 15.14
N GLN A 12 12.31 3.35 15.11
CA GLN A 12 11.32 3.37 14.00
C GLN A 12 10.34 4.55 14.10
N LYS A 13 10.24 5.19 15.27
CA LYS A 13 9.39 6.37 15.49
C LYS A 13 9.88 7.62 14.73
N THR A 14 11.18 7.69 14.40
CA THR A 14 11.82 8.88 13.81
C THR A 14 11.90 8.87 12.28
N ALA A 15 11.64 7.75 11.63
CA ALA A 15 11.70 7.63 10.17
C ALA A 15 10.54 8.33 9.44
N PHE A 16 9.40 8.48 10.14
CA PHE A 16 8.25 9.30 9.75
C PHE A 16 7.93 10.17 10.95
N GLY A 17 7.82 11.47 10.76
CA GLY A 17 7.41 12.41 11.79
C GLY A 17 5.97 12.19 12.25
N ASP A 18 5.29 13.25 12.64
CA ASP A 18 3.89 13.19 13.12
C ASP A 18 2.88 12.77 12.02
N GLU A 19 3.30 12.72 10.75
CA GLU A 19 2.43 12.40 9.62
C GLU A 19 1.75 11.03 9.76
N VAL A 20 2.42 10.00 10.25
CA VAL A 20 1.83 8.66 10.47
C VAL A 20 0.92 8.58 11.70
N GLY A 21 0.78 9.66 12.46
CA GLY A 21 -0.17 9.80 13.57
C GLY A 21 -1.62 9.99 13.10
N THR A 22 -1.84 10.25 11.82
CA THR A 22 -3.18 10.41 11.24
C THR A 22 -3.43 9.40 10.13
N LEU A 23 -4.72 9.11 9.86
CA LEU A 23 -5.10 8.20 8.79
C LEU A 23 -4.66 8.75 7.42
N ASP A 24 -4.88 10.03 7.17
CA ASP A 24 -4.43 10.68 5.92
C ASP A 24 -2.92 10.63 5.77
N GLY A 25 -2.20 10.83 6.87
CA GLY A 25 -0.75 10.80 6.87
C GLY A 25 -0.16 9.44 6.55
N ILE A 26 -0.68 8.34 7.14
CA ILE A 26 -0.19 6.99 6.82
C ILE A 26 -0.50 6.59 5.39
N ILE A 27 -1.69 6.93 4.86
CA ILE A 27 -2.04 6.64 3.46
C ILE A 27 -1.18 7.47 2.51
N LYS A 28 -0.98 8.76 2.81
CA LYS A 28 -0.06 9.59 2.00
C LYS A 28 1.36 8.99 2.01
N ALA A 29 1.88 8.63 3.17
CA ALA A 29 3.22 8.04 3.29
C ALA A 29 3.33 6.73 2.51
N TYR A 30 2.27 5.90 2.49
CA TYR A 30 2.20 4.69 1.68
C TYR A 30 2.37 5.00 0.18
N TYR A 31 1.63 5.97 -0.38
CA TYR A 31 1.77 6.36 -1.79
C TYR A 31 3.11 7.04 -2.10
N ASP A 32 3.66 7.80 -1.16
CA ASP A 32 4.97 8.44 -1.32
C ASP A 32 6.10 7.42 -1.42
N VAL A 33 6.06 6.30 -0.67
CA VAL A 33 7.14 5.30 -0.68
C VAL A 33 7.11 4.36 -1.87
N VAL A 34 5.93 4.11 -2.45
CA VAL A 34 5.80 3.26 -3.65
C VAL A 34 6.09 4.04 -4.93
N THR A 35 6.06 5.37 -4.86
CA THR A 35 6.38 6.25 -6.01
C THR A 35 7.90 6.34 -6.19
N VAL A 36 8.40 5.93 -7.35
CA VAL A 36 9.83 5.88 -7.68
C VAL A 36 10.05 6.54 -9.03
N LYS A 37 10.93 7.56 -9.08
CA LYS A 37 11.31 8.15 -10.37
C LYS A 37 12.25 7.21 -11.12
N LYS A 38 12.15 7.22 -12.45
CA LYS A 38 13.01 6.42 -13.31
C LYS A 38 14.48 6.63 -12.98
N GLY A 39 15.19 5.55 -12.65
CA GLY A 39 16.62 5.55 -12.28
C GLY A 39 16.89 5.83 -10.80
N GLU A 40 15.90 6.19 -10.00
CA GLU A 40 16.03 6.29 -8.54
C GLU A 40 15.89 4.93 -7.88
N LYS A 41 16.46 4.79 -6.68
CA LYS A 41 16.37 3.58 -5.88
C LYS A 41 15.12 3.55 -5.01
N VAL A 42 14.49 2.38 -4.94
CA VAL A 42 13.41 2.13 -3.97
C VAL A 42 13.95 2.23 -2.54
N ASN A 43 13.23 2.93 -1.67
CA ASN A 43 13.61 3.06 -0.28
C ASN A 43 12.89 2.03 0.60
N TYR A 44 13.35 0.77 0.53
CA TYR A 44 12.80 -0.33 1.32
C TYR A 44 12.77 -0.04 2.84
N LEU A 45 13.81 0.62 3.37
CA LEU A 45 13.85 0.92 4.80
C LEU A 45 12.71 1.86 5.19
N ARG A 46 12.45 2.89 4.39
CA ARG A 46 11.37 3.83 4.62
C ARG A 46 10.00 3.12 4.54
N ASP A 47 9.79 2.29 3.52
CA ASP A 47 8.54 1.54 3.38
C ASP A 47 8.34 0.56 4.53
N SER A 48 9.37 -0.18 4.92
CA SER A 48 9.30 -1.13 6.05
C SER A 48 8.92 -0.45 7.38
N CYS A 49 9.23 0.84 7.56
CA CYS A 49 8.84 1.61 8.75
C CYS A 49 7.34 1.94 8.81
N LEU A 50 6.59 1.82 7.72
CA LEU A 50 5.13 1.99 7.70
C LEU A 50 4.41 0.72 8.14
N HIS A 51 5.06 -0.43 8.02
CA HIS A 51 4.47 -1.75 8.17
C HIS A 51 4.83 -2.41 9.51
N VAL A 52 3.93 -3.27 10.01
CA VAL A 52 4.29 -4.19 11.08
C VAL A 52 5.29 -5.23 10.57
N PRO A 53 6.12 -5.83 11.45
CA PRO A 53 6.95 -6.96 11.08
C PRO A 53 6.10 -8.09 10.43
N ASN A 54 6.58 -8.62 9.31
CA ASN A 54 5.90 -9.68 8.53
C ASN A 54 4.54 -9.26 7.91
N ALA A 55 4.33 -7.98 7.67
CA ALA A 55 3.18 -7.51 6.91
C ALA A 55 3.04 -8.28 5.59
N LEU A 56 1.79 -8.56 5.20
CA LEU A 56 1.48 -9.31 3.99
C LEU A 56 1.07 -8.38 2.85
N VAL A 57 1.56 -8.70 1.67
CA VAL A 57 1.26 -8.00 0.42
C VAL A 57 0.66 -8.99 -0.55
N GLY A 58 -0.43 -8.61 -1.18
CA GLY A 58 -1.10 -9.49 -2.13
C GLY A 58 -1.48 -8.80 -3.42
N SER A 59 -1.43 -9.55 -4.52
CA SER A 59 -1.98 -9.13 -5.80
C SER A 59 -2.91 -10.20 -6.38
N ALA A 60 -4.08 -9.77 -6.84
CA ALA A 60 -4.95 -10.63 -7.64
C ALA A 60 -4.50 -10.55 -9.10
N GLN A 61 -4.13 -11.67 -9.69
CA GLN A 61 -3.59 -11.74 -11.05
C GLN A 61 -4.37 -12.73 -11.90
N LYS A 62 -4.79 -12.29 -13.08
CA LYS A 62 -5.47 -13.17 -14.04
C LYS A 62 -4.46 -14.02 -14.79
N GLY A 63 -4.56 -15.33 -14.62
CA GLY A 63 -3.75 -16.30 -15.35
C GLY A 63 -4.15 -16.44 -16.81
N LYS A 64 -3.32 -17.17 -17.57
CA LYS A 64 -3.58 -17.45 -19.00
C LYS A 64 -4.87 -18.26 -19.23
N ASP A 65 -5.32 -19.02 -18.24
CA ASP A 65 -6.58 -19.77 -18.22
C ASP A 65 -7.80 -18.91 -17.88
N GLY A 66 -7.61 -17.60 -17.67
CA GLY A 66 -8.66 -16.65 -17.34
C GLY A 66 -9.04 -16.62 -15.86
N LYS A 67 -8.48 -17.49 -15.01
CA LYS A 67 -8.74 -17.51 -13.56
C LYS A 67 -7.92 -16.45 -12.86
N VAL A 68 -8.54 -15.80 -11.89
CA VAL A 68 -7.83 -14.87 -11.00
C VAL A 68 -7.26 -15.66 -9.83
N VAL A 69 -5.96 -15.50 -9.58
CA VAL A 69 -5.22 -16.14 -8.50
C VAL A 69 -4.64 -15.06 -7.60
N LEU A 70 -4.85 -15.19 -6.30
CA LEU A 70 -4.20 -14.34 -5.31
C LEU A 70 -2.76 -14.83 -5.06
N LYS A 71 -1.80 -13.94 -5.28
CA LYS A 71 -0.41 -14.11 -4.83
C LYS A 71 -0.24 -13.32 -3.53
N LEU A 72 0.06 -14.01 -2.44
CA LEU A 72 0.28 -13.41 -1.13
C LEU A 72 1.72 -13.68 -0.68
N ILE A 73 2.46 -12.62 -0.35
CA ILE A 73 3.88 -12.65 -0.01
C ILE A 73 4.18 -11.65 1.12
N THR A 74 5.35 -11.72 1.71
CA THR A 74 5.80 -10.70 2.67
C THR A 74 6.24 -9.43 1.94
N LEU A 75 6.24 -8.28 2.64
CA LEU A 75 6.75 -7.01 2.11
C LEU A 75 8.18 -7.17 1.54
N LYS A 76 9.06 -7.87 2.26
CA LYS A 76 10.42 -8.13 1.78
C LYS A 76 10.46 -8.88 0.45
N GLN A 77 9.61 -9.92 0.29
CA GLN A 77 9.52 -10.67 -0.97
C GLN A 77 8.92 -9.83 -2.09
N PHE A 78 8.00 -8.93 -1.76
CA PHE A 78 7.45 -7.97 -2.74
C PHE A 78 8.57 -7.08 -3.30
N HIS A 79 9.37 -6.44 -2.44
CA HIS A 79 10.51 -5.62 -2.87
C HIS A 79 11.52 -6.42 -3.71
N GLN A 80 11.86 -7.63 -3.29
CA GLN A 80 12.75 -8.50 -4.06
C GLN A 80 12.25 -8.80 -5.47
N ALA A 81 10.93 -8.81 -5.66
CA ALA A 81 10.31 -9.11 -6.96
C ALA A 81 10.08 -7.87 -7.83
N SER A 82 9.88 -6.69 -7.23
CA SER A 82 9.39 -5.49 -7.94
C SER A 82 10.43 -4.37 -8.09
N ASP A 83 11.35 -4.19 -7.14
CA ASP A 83 12.20 -3.00 -7.07
C ASP A 83 12.99 -2.74 -8.36
N ALA A 84 13.61 -3.78 -8.93
CA ALA A 84 14.41 -3.63 -10.16
C ALA A 84 13.56 -3.11 -11.34
N PHE A 85 12.29 -3.49 -11.42
CA PHE A 85 11.37 -3.02 -12.44
C PHE A 85 10.95 -1.56 -12.16
N LEU A 86 10.57 -1.24 -10.93
CA LEU A 86 10.17 0.11 -10.54
C LEU A 86 11.29 1.14 -10.75
N GLU A 87 12.52 0.79 -10.39
CA GLU A 87 13.71 1.61 -10.57
C GLU A 87 14.04 1.86 -12.04
N LYS A 88 13.89 0.82 -12.88
CA LYS A 88 14.20 0.90 -14.31
C LYS A 88 13.23 1.77 -15.09
N ASP A 89 11.95 1.60 -14.87
CA ASP A 89 10.91 2.18 -15.73
C ASP A 89 10.24 3.42 -15.10
N GLY A 90 10.42 3.62 -13.79
CA GLY A 90 9.69 4.58 -12.98
C GLY A 90 8.30 4.06 -12.63
N PHE A 91 7.79 4.48 -11.49
CA PHE A 91 6.46 4.13 -11.03
C PHE A 91 5.88 5.28 -10.21
N TRP A 92 4.74 5.75 -10.63
CA TRP A 92 3.97 6.78 -9.95
C TRP A 92 2.60 6.20 -9.60
N GLU A 93 2.25 6.21 -8.31
CA GLU A 93 0.94 5.79 -7.87
C GLU A 93 0.27 6.90 -7.07
N ALA A 94 -0.99 7.18 -7.38
CA ALA A 94 -1.77 8.21 -6.71
C ALA A 94 -3.13 7.68 -6.29
N GLU A 95 -3.56 8.05 -5.08
CA GLU A 95 -4.91 7.78 -4.61
C GLU A 95 -5.92 8.71 -5.29
N ILE A 96 -6.96 8.12 -5.91
CA ILE A 96 -8.04 8.85 -6.59
C ILE A 96 -9.40 8.70 -5.93
N GLY A 97 -9.52 7.84 -4.92
CA GLY A 97 -10.74 7.65 -4.14
C GLY A 97 -10.46 6.84 -2.87
N ARG A 98 -11.31 7.00 -1.85
CA ARG A 98 -11.14 6.29 -0.57
C ARG A 98 -12.47 6.01 0.10
N ARG A 99 -12.60 4.82 0.71
CA ARG A 99 -13.63 4.48 1.68
C ARG A 99 -12.99 3.88 2.91
N VAL A 100 -13.42 4.30 4.07
CA VAL A 100 -12.86 3.87 5.35
C VAL A 100 -13.93 3.25 6.23
N GLU A 101 -13.60 2.12 6.84
CA GLU A 101 -14.37 1.49 7.88
C GLU A 101 -13.47 1.23 9.08
N ASN A 102 -13.95 1.44 10.29
CA ASN A 102 -13.15 1.17 11.48
C ASN A 102 -13.98 0.67 12.65
N PHE A 103 -13.33 -0.09 13.51
CA PHE A 103 -13.82 -0.41 14.85
C PHE A 103 -12.66 -0.33 15.86
N GLY A 104 -12.75 0.60 16.79
CA GLY A 104 -11.68 0.85 17.76
C GLY A 104 -10.36 1.19 17.06
N SER A 105 -9.33 0.40 17.30
CA SER A 105 -7.98 0.59 16.73
C SER A 105 -7.76 -0.08 15.37
N ILE A 106 -8.76 -0.75 14.81
CA ILE A 106 -8.66 -1.49 13.55
C ILE A 106 -9.35 -0.71 12.45
N TYR A 107 -8.65 -0.49 11.34
CA TYR A 107 -9.16 0.24 10.18
C TYR A 107 -9.01 -0.61 8.92
N HIS A 108 -10.01 -0.54 8.07
CA HIS A 108 -9.99 -1.05 6.72
C HIS A 108 -10.17 0.12 5.74
N VAL A 109 -9.23 0.25 4.81
CA VAL A 109 -9.23 1.31 3.81
C VAL A 109 -9.31 0.67 2.43
N TRP A 110 -10.39 0.95 1.70
CA TRP A 110 -10.48 0.74 0.27
C TRP A 110 -9.92 1.98 -0.42
N SER A 111 -8.66 1.93 -0.83
CA SER A 111 -7.97 3.04 -1.48
C SER A 111 -7.89 2.79 -2.98
N THR A 112 -8.63 3.57 -3.74
CA THR A 112 -8.62 3.49 -5.21
C THR A 112 -7.43 4.27 -5.74
N TYR A 113 -6.67 3.64 -6.64
CA TYR A 113 -5.45 4.20 -7.17
C TYR A 113 -5.44 4.26 -8.70
N GLU A 114 -4.56 5.09 -9.23
CA GLU A 114 -4.09 5.02 -10.61
C GLU A 114 -2.56 5.00 -10.66
N THR A 115 -2.01 4.30 -11.64
CA THR A 115 -0.56 4.22 -11.87
C THR A 115 -0.14 4.85 -13.17
N ARG A 116 1.10 5.35 -13.19
CA ARG A 116 1.77 5.99 -14.33
C ARG A 116 3.27 5.67 -14.26
N ASN A 117 4.01 5.88 -15.35
CA ASN A 117 5.50 5.80 -15.29
C ASN A 117 6.14 7.12 -14.83
N SER A 118 5.38 8.20 -14.76
CA SER A 118 5.81 9.52 -14.27
C SER A 118 4.61 10.33 -13.84
N GLU A 119 4.83 11.38 -13.05
CA GLU A 119 3.79 12.25 -12.49
C GLU A 119 2.79 12.78 -13.54
N THR A 120 3.29 13.16 -14.71
CA THR A 120 2.49 13.74 -15.79
C THR A 120 2.24 12.77 -16.95
N GLY A 121 2.66 11.50 -16.79
CA GLY A 121 2.45 10.45 -17.80
C GLY A 121 0.99 10.02 -17.94
N PRO A 122 0.64 9.28 -19.00
CA PRO A 122 -0.69 8.72 -19.13
C PRO A 122 -0.97 7.68 -18.02
N VAL A 123 -2.24 7.55 -17.64
CA VAL A 123 -2.69 6.49 -16.73
C VAL A 123 -2.50 5.14 -17.44
N ILE A 124 -1.80 4.23 -16.76
CA ILE A 124 -1.51 2.88 -17.25
C ILE A 124 -2.52 1.89 -16.67
N GLU A 125 -2.81 2.00 -15.39
CA GLU A 125 -3.66 1.07 -14.66
C GLU A 125 -4.46 1.81 -13.59
N ARG A 126 -5.64 1.30 -13.25
CA ARG A 126 -6.40 1.67 -12.06
C ARG A 126 -6.84 0.43 -11.33
N GLY A 127 -6.87 0.53 -10.02
CA GLY A 127 -7.27 -0.56 -9.14
C GLY A 127 -7.68 -0.08 -7.76
N ILE A 128 -7.84 -1.03 -6.87
CA ILE A 128 -8.16 -0.79 -5.47
C ILE A 128 -7.17 -1.54 -4.61
N ASN A 129 -6.54 -0.83 -3.68
CA ASN A 129 -5.81 -1.38 -2.55
C ASN A 129 -6.77 -1.59 -1.38
N SER A 130 -6.90 -2.83 -0.91
CA SER A 130 -7.56 -3.18 0.36
C SER A 130 -6.49 -3.15 1.45
N ILE A 131 -6.45 -2.09 2.23
CA ILE A 131 -5.40 -1.85 3.23
C ILE A 131 -5.96 -2.08 4.63
N GLN A 132 -5.31 -2.93 5.41
CA GLN A 132 -5.62 -3.14 6.82
C GLN A 132 -4.63 -2.35 7.69
N LEU A 133 -5.16 -1.51 8.57
CA LEU A 133 -4.35 -0.68 9.46
C LEU A 133 -4.67 -0.96 10.92
N TYR A 134 -3.69 -0.69 11.77
CA TYR A 134 -3.79 -0.68 13.22
C TYR A 134 -3.29 0.66 13.77
N PHE A 135 -4.06 1.27 14.67
CA PHE A 135 -3.66 2.47 15.42
C PHE A 135 -3.24 2.06 16.83
N ASP A 136 -1.99 2.31 17.20
CA ASP A 136 -1.41 1.91 18.51
C ASP A 136 -1.64 2.92 19.63
N GLY A 137 -2.43 3.96 19.38
CA GLY A 137 -2.65 5.09 20.27
C GLY A 137 -1.72 6.29 20.00
N THR A 138 -0.70 6.11 19.14
CA THR A 138 0.27 7.15 18.74
C THR A 138 0.37 7.28 17.23
N ARG A 139 0.39 6.15 16.53
CA ARG A 139 0.53 6.11 15.06
C ARG A 139 -0.23 4.94 14.44
N PHE A 140 -0.45 5.06 13.14
CA PHE A 140 -0.94 3.97 12.30
C PHE A 140 0.19 3.06 11.84
N TRP A 141 -0.14 1.78 11.67
CA TRP A 141 0.70 0.72 11.12
C TRP A 141 -0.04 -0.04 10.04
N ILE A 142 0.61 -0.34 8.93
CA ILE A 142 0.04 -1.20 7.89
C ILE A 142 0.27 -2.67 8.28
N LEU A 143 -0.82 -3.42 8.39
CA LEU A 143 -0.81 -4.86 8.68
C LEU A 143 -0.67 -5.67 7.40
N SER A 144 -1.41 -5.26 6.37
CA SER A 144 -1.41 -5.88 5.05
C SER A 144 -2.07 -4.96 4.03
N TRP A 145 -1.76 -5.20 2.77
CA TRP A 145 -2.52 -4.66 1.66
C TRP A 145 -2.61 -5.69 0.52
N VAL A 146 -3.78 -5.71 -0.10
CA VAL A 146 -4.06 -6.60 -1.24
C VAL A 146 -4.71 -5.75 -2.31
N PHE A 147 -4.23 -5.88 -3.55
CA PHE A 147 -4.79 -5.11 -4.66
C PHE A 147 -5.35 -5.99 -5.78
N ASP A 148 -6.34 -5.44 -6.44
CA ASP A 148 -6.88 -5.91 -7.70
C ASP A 148 -7.09 -4.70 -8.62
N ASN A 149 -7.10 -4.92 -9.93
CA ASN A 149 -7.16 -3.86 -10.91
C ASN A 149 -8.11 -4.14 -12.09
N GLU A 150 -8.42 -3.09 -12.86
CA GLU A 150 -9.36 -3.16 -13.96
C GLU A 150 -8.88 -4.09 -15.11
N THR A 151 -7.60 -4.44 -15.19
CA THR A 151 -7.07 -5.35 -16.22
C THR A 151 -7.55 -6.79 -16.04
N ASN A 152 -8.02 -7.15 -14.84
CA ASN A 152 -8.68 -8.43 -14.59
C ASN A 152 -10.12 -8.53 -15.17
N GLY A 153 -10.62 -7.42 -15.74
CA GLY A 153 -11.88 -7.39 -16.49
C GLY A 153 -13.08 -6.81 -15.74
N GLN A 154 -12.89 -6.32 -14.52
CA GLN A 154 -13.92 -5.60 -13.75
C GLN A 154 -13.66 -4.09 -13.78
N ARG A 155 -14.71 -3.30 -13.61
CA ARG A 155 -14.60 -1.85 -13.47
C ARG A 155 -14.74 -1.46 -12.01
N ILE A 156 -14.02 -0.41 -11.60
CA ILE A 156 -14.13 0.17 -10.27
C ILE A 156 -15.54 0.74 -10.09
N PRO A 157 -16.31 0.28 -9.07
CA PRO A 157 -17.63 0.84 -8.78
C PRO A 157 -17.53 2.30 -8.36
N GLN A 158 -18.53 3.12 -8.78
CA GLN A 158 -18.56 4.57 -8.53
C GLN A 158 -18.37 4.94 -7.05
N LYS A 159 -18.90 4.14 -6.12
CA LYS A 159 -18.76 4.37 -4.68
C LYS A 159 -17.31 4.43 -4.19
N TYR A 160 -16.36 3.81 -4.89
CA TYR A 160 -14.94 3.80 -4.56
C TYR A 160 -14.13 4.93 -5.24
N LEU A 161 -14.75 5.71 -6.12
CA LEU A 161 -14.14 6.88 -6.76
C LEU A 161 -14.36 8.18 -5.96
N LEU A 162 -15.09 8.10 -4.84
CA LEU A 162 -15.31 9.22 -3.92
C LEU A 162 -14.31 9.10 -2.77
N LYS A 163 -13.92 10.24 -2.17
CA LYS A 163 -13.19 10.27 -0.90
C LYS A 163 -14.16 10.54 0.24
N ASP A 164 -14.08 9.72 1.29
CA ASP A 164 -14.75 9.96 2.58
C ASP A 164 -14.04 11.10 3.32
#